data_8ae42db60b149291db5a14229c8ad85b
#
_entry.id   8ae42db60b149291db5a14229c8ad85b
#
_cell.length_a   1.000
_cell.length_b   1.000
_cell.length_c   1.000
_cell.angle_alpha   90.00
_cell.angle_beta   90.00
_cell.angle_gamma   90.00
#
_symmetry.space_group_name_H-M   'P 1'
#
loop_
_entity.id
_entity.type
_entity.pdbx_description
1 polymer ?
#
loop_
_entity_poly.entity_id
_entity_poly.type
_entity_poly.pdbx_seq_one_letter_code
_entity_poly.pdbx_strand_id
1 'polypeptide(L)'
;MTQAMAQDRGIDGHRVCVAPMMDWTDRHCRFFLRLIAPRARLYTEMITSGALAHGDVPHHLDFDPAEHPLALQLGGSDPRQLAAGAKLGERWGYDEINLNGGCPSERVQTGSFGACLMAEPAIVADCVQAMRGAVSVPVTVKHRIGLDHDDAYSFVRDFVGTVAAAGCEVFIVHARNAVLKGLSPKQNREVPPLRYDVVHRLKRDFSALTIVLNGGLADWDGIEPDPVLDRHGDRNRVAHRLHAVRDERRLGHQARAEAARLHAL
;
A
#
# COMPACT_ATOMS: atom_id res chain seq x y z
N MET A 1 -7.65 17.87 26.66
CA MET A 1 -6.49 17.57 25.80
C MET A 1 -6.91 16.80 24.55
N THR A 2 -7.92 17.27 23.80
CA THR A 2 -8.59 16.47 22.74
C THR A 2 -8.80 17.21 21.42
N GLN A 3 -8.17 18.37 21.21
CA GLN A 3 -8.37 19.15 19.96
C GLN A 3 -7.14 19.31 19.07
N ALA A 4 -5.95 18.87 19.50
CA ALA A 4 -4.69 19.05 18.75
C ALA A 4 -4.35 17.90 17.79
N MET A 5 -5.07 16.76 17.82
CA MET A 5 -4.78 15.58 16.98
C MET A 5 -5.59 15.51 15.66
N ALA A 6 -6.48 16.46 15.40
CA ALA A 6 -7.39 16.40 14.24
C ALA A 6 -6.87 17.09 12.97
N GLN A 7 -5.68 17.70 12.97
CA GLN A 7 -5.22 18.57 11.87
C GLN A 7 -4.13 17.97 10.95
N ASP A 8 -3.65 16.75 11.19
CA ASP A 8 -2.58 16.13 10.36
C ASP A 8 -3.11 14.97 9.48
N ARG A 9 -4.34 15.12 8.94
CA ARG A 9 -4.93 14.14 8.00
C ARG A 9 -4.52 14.39 6.54
N GLY A 10 -3.56 15.29 6.33
CA GLY A 10 -3.05 15.67 5.02
C GLY A 10 -1.90 14.79 4.50
N ILE A 11 -1.33 15.23 3.41
CA ILE A 11 -0.23 14.61 2.62
C ILE A 11 0.98 14.17 3.47
N ASP A 12 1.24 14.82 4.61
CA ASP A 12 2.30 14.45 5.56
C ASP A 12 2.09 13.07 6.21
N GLY A 13 0.88 12.53 6.22
CA GLY A 13 0.58 11.20 6.78
C GLY A 13 1.17 10.02 6.01
N HIS A 14 1.79 10.22 4.83
CA HIS A 14 2.39 9.15 4.01
C HIS A 14 3.92 9.14 4.02
N ARG A 15 4.58 9.93 4.87
CA ARG A 15 6.07 9.98 4.93
C ARG A 15 6.68 8.62 5.29
N VAL A 16 6.05 7.90 6.22
CA VAL A 16 6.43 6.53 6.59
C VAL A 16 5.17 5.70 6.68
N CYS A 17 5.15 4.59 5.94
CA CYS A 17 4.01 3.67 5.91
C CYS A 17 4.48 2.23 6.06
N VAL A 18 3.67 1.39 6.68
CA VAL A 18 3.84 -0.07 6.64
C VAL A 18 2.92 -0.67 5.59
N ALA A 19 3.50 -1.36 4.59
CA ALA A 19 2.76 -1.96 3.49
C ALA A 19 1.71 -2.98 3.93
N PRO A 20 0.55 -3.07 3.26
CA PRO A 20 -0.34 -4.21 3.38
C PRO A 20 0.39 -5.49 2.96
N MET A 21 0.37 -6.49 3.82
CA MET A 21 1.02 -7.78 3.60
C MET A 21 0.10 -8.89 4.09
N MET A 22 -0.39 -9.74 3.14
CA MET A 22 -1.20 -10.90 3.49
C MET A 22 -0.44 -11.83 4.43
N ASP A 23 -1.13 -12.39 5.40
CA ASP A 23 -0.63 -13.26 6.47
C ASP A 23 0.36 -12.58 7.43
N TRP A 24 0.45 -11.22 7.40
CA TRP A 24 1.41 -10.47 8.19
C TRP A 24 0.82 -9.24 8.88
N THR A 25 0.17 -8.34 8.15
CA THR A 25 -0.34 -7.09 8.73
C THR A 25 -1.75 -7.27 9.31
N ASP A 26 -1.92 -8.34 10.09
CA ASP A 26 -3.07 -8.55 10.93
C ASP A 26 -3.09 -7.51 12.09
N ARG A 27 -4.15 -7.49 12.89
CA ARG A 27 -4.30 -6.55 14.00
C ARG A 27 -3.18 -6.66 15.06
N HIS A 28 -2.65 -7.87 15.29
CA HIS A 28 -1.60 -8.08 16.28
C HIS A 28 -0.25 -7.52 15.79
N CYS A 29 0.10 -7.80 14.54
CA CYS A 29 1.29 -7.22 13.92
C CYS A 29 1.19 -5.69 13.83
N ARG A 30 0.04 -5.14 13.46
CA ARG A 30 -0.15 -3.67 13.38
C ARG A 30 -0.03 -3.01 14.75
N PHE A 31 -0.63 -3.59 15.79
CA PHE A 31 -0.45 -3.12 17.15
C PHE A 31 1.02 -3.11 17.57
N PHE A 32 1.74 -4.20 17.33
CA PHE A 32 3.18 -4.28 17.61
C PHE A 32 3.98 -3.23 16.84
N LEU A 33 3.70 -3.05 15.56
CA LEU A 33 4.36 -2.03 14.73
C LEU A 33 4.07 -0.60 15.21
N ARG A 34 2.89 -0.34 15.75
CA ARG A 34 2.55 0.95 16.35
C ARG A 34 3.42 1.28 17.55
N LEU A 35 3.76 0.30 18.37
CA LEU A 35 4.67 0.50 19.51
C LEU A 35 6.08 0.92 19.07
N ILE A 36 6.54 0.42 17.92
CA ILE A 36 7.87 0.72 17.35
C ILE A 36 7.85 2.04 16.55
N ALA A 37 6.78 2.28 15.78
CA ALA A 37 6.67 3.40 14.87
C ALA A 37 5.37 4.20 15.12
N PRO A 38 5.35 5.07 16.16
CA PRO A 38 4.13 5.73 16.63
C PRO A 38 3.44 6.62 15.59
N ARG A 39 4.15 7.08 14.57
CA ARG A 39 3.65 8.00 13.54
C ARG A 39 3.50 7.38 12.15
N ALA A 40 3.92 6.12 11.97
CA ALA A 40 3.79 5.46 10.67
C ALA A 40 2.32 5.19 10.34
N ARG A 41 1.92 5.38 9.08
CA ARG A 41 0.62 4.92 8.60
C ARG A 41 0.66 3.41 8.44
N LEU A 42 -0.25 2.73 9.11
CA LEU A 42 -0.41 1.28 8.99
C LEU A 42 -1.50 0.95 7.96
N TYR A 43 -1.41 -0.23 7.36
CA TYR A 43 -2.40 -0.74 6.42
C TYR A 43 -2.85 -2.12 6.88
N THR A 44 -4.13 -2.42 6.74
CA THR A 44 -4.64 -3.78 6.92
C THR A 44 -4.08 -4.72 5.85
N GLU A 45 -4.26 -6.00 6.03
CA GLU A 45 -4.23 -6.95 4.92
C GLU A 45 -5.30 -6.57 3.89
N MET A 46 -5.18 -7.09 2.67
CA MET A 46 -6.21 -6.86 1.65
C MET A 46 -7.49 -7.63 1.98
N ILE A 47 -8.58 -6.90 2.19
CA ILE A 47 -9.91 -7.46 2.40
C ILE A 47 -10.71 -7.31 1.09
N THR A 48 -11.29 -8.39 0.59
CA THR A 48 -12.07 -8.32 -0.64
C THR A 48 -13.44 -7.69 -0.39
N SER A 49 -13.96 -6.95 -1.38
CA SER A 49 -15.32 -6.38 -1.31
C SER A 49 -16.38 -7.47 -1.08
N GLY A 50 -16.19 -8.66 -1.66
CA GLY A 50 -17.06 -9.82 -1.44
C GLY A 50 -17.02 -10.35 0.00
N ALA A 51 -15.86 -10.33 0.67
CA ALA A 51 -15.77 -10.72 2.08
C ALA A 51 -16.57 -9.77 2.99
N LEU A 52 -16.58 -8.47 2.68
CA LEU A 52 -17.39 -7.50 3.43
C LEU A 52 -18.89 -7.58 3.10
N ALA A 53 -19.25 -8.01 1.88
CA ALA A 53 -20.64 -8.15 1.48
C ALA A 53 -21.32 -9.39 2.07
N HIS A 54 -20.58 -10.46 2.29
CA HIS A 54 -21.13 -11.78 2.60
C HIS A 54 -20.51 -12.44 3.83
N GLY A 55 -19.44 -11.90 4.40
CA GLY A 55 -18.69 -12.46 5.51
C GLY A 55 -18.98 -11.80 6.84
N ASP A 56 -18.20 -12.17 7.84
CA ASP A 56 -18.21 -11.58 9.18
C ASP A 56 -17.45 -10.25 9.17
N VAL A 57 -18.18 -9.16 9.03
CA VAL A 57 -17.62 -7.80 8.96
C VAL A 57 -16.80 -7.44 10.20
N PRO A 58 -17.25 -7.68 11.45
CA PRO A 58 -16.41 -7.49 12.64
C PRO A 58 -15.09 -8.22 12.59
N HIS A 59 -15.09 -9.48 12.18
CA HIS A 59 -13.86 -10.26 12.06
C HIS A 59 -12.84 -9.60 11.11
N HIS A 60 -13.33 -8.99 10.01
CA HIS A 60 -12.48 -8.37 9.00
C HIS A 60 -12.04 -6.95 9.34
N LEU A 61 -12.87 -6.18 10.05
CA LEU A 61 -12.65 -4.74 10.23
C LEU A 61 -12.24 -4.35 11.65
N ASP A 62 -12.22 -5.28 12.62
CA ASP A 62 -11.84 -4.98 13.99
C ASP A 62 -10.36 -4.61 14.11
N PHE A 63 -10.07 -3.57 14.90
CA PHE A 63 -8.72 -3.09 15.19
C PHE A 63 -8.65 -2.40 16.54
N ASP A 64 -7.45 -2.26 17.10
CA ASP A 64 -7.22 -1.51 18.33
C ASP A 64 -7.12 0.00 18.01
N PRO A 65 -7.80 0.89 18.78
CA PRO A 65 -7.70 2.34 18.58
C PRO A 65 -6.27 2.90 18.59
N ALA A 66 -5.33 2.20 19.21
CA ALA A 66 -3.92 2.59 19.17
C ALA A 66 -3.29 2.44 17.77
N GLU A 67 -3.89 1.65 16.86
CA GLU A 67 -3.33 1.43 15.52
C GLU A 67 -3.39 2.65 14.59
N HIS A 68 -4.12 3.72 14.93
CA HIS A 68 -4.19 4.95 14.14
C HIS A 68 -2.83 5.67 14.00
N PRO A 69 -2.52 6.27 12.82
CA PRO A 69 -3.35 6.31 11.61
C PRO A 69 -3.34 4.98 10.85
N LEU A 70 -4.54 4.51 10.49
CA LEU A 70 -4.78 3.18 9.92
C LEU A 70 -5.58 3.26 8.62
N ALA A 71 -5.10 2.60 7.56
CA ALA A 71 -5.77 2.50 6.27
C ALA A 71 -6.35 1.09 6.06
N LEU A 72 -7.59 1.03 5.61
CA LEU A 72 -8.24 -0.21 5.14
C LEU A 72 -7.86 -0.46 3.69
N GLN A 73 -7.23 -1.60 3.38
CA GLN A 73 -7.01 -1.99 1.99
C GLN A 73 -8.11 -2.90 1.48
N LEU A 74 -8.77 -2.49 0.40
CA LEU A 74 -9.81 -3.22 -0.30
C LEU A 74 -9.28 -3.85 -1.60
N GLY A 75 -9.78 -5.05 -1.92
CA GLY A 75 -9.62 -5.71 -3.21
C GLY A 75 -10.97 -5.96 -3.87
N GLY A 76 -11.05 -5.68 -5.16
CA GLY A 76 -12.25 -5.86 -5.97
C GLY A 76 -12.17 -5.05 -7.26
N SER A 77 -13.16 -5.22 -8.14
CA SER A 77 -13.30 -4.51 -9.41
C SER A 77 -14.73 -4.03 -9.68
N ASP A 78 -15.66 -4.29 -8.76
CA ASP A 78 -17.03 -3.79 -8.84
C ASP A 78 -17.14 -2.45 -8.07
N PRO A 79 -17.42 -1.32 -8.75
CA PRO A 79 -17.48 -0.01 -8.12
C PRO A 79 -18.53 0.09 -7.01
N ARG A 80 -19.68 -0.61 -7.12
CA ARG A 80 -20.75 -0.57 -6.13
C ARG A 80 -20.35 -1.31 -4.86
N GLN A 81 -19.75 -2.50 -5.00
CA GLN A 81 -19.26 -3.29 -3.87
C GLN A 81 -18.12 -2.57 -3.14
N LEU A 82 -17.19 -1.98 -3.89
CA LEU A 82 -16.09 -1.21 -3.32
C LEU A 82 -16.57 0.05 -2.59
N ALA A 83 -17.55 0.77 -3.15
CA ALA A 83 -18.19 1.90 -2.47
C ALA A 83 -18.89 1.48 -1.17
N ALA A 84 -19.56 0.33 -1.16
CA ALA A 84 -20.17 -0.22 0.06
C ALA A 84 -19.09 -0.60 1.09
N GLY A 85 -18.01 -1.26 0.68
CA GLY A 85 -16.87 -1.59 1.53
C GLY A 85 -16.17 -0.35 2.10
N ALA A 86 -16.01 0.69 1.28
CA ALA A 86 -15.44 1.97 1.71
C ALA A 86 -16.31 2.63 2.82
N LYS A 87 -17.62 2.66 2.64
CA LYS A 87 -18.57 3.15 3.69
C LYS A 87 -18.45 2.37 4.99
N LEU A 88 -18.30 1.05 4.91
CA LEU A 88 -18.06 0.24 6.10
C LEU A 88 -16.75 0.65 6.77
N GLY A 89 -15.66 0.76 6.02
CA GLY A 89 -14.37 1.21 6.54
C GLY A 89 -14.44 2.55 7.25
N GLU A 90 -15.07 3.56 6.63
CA GLU A 90 -15.25 4.87 7.26
C GLU A 90 -16.08 4.80 8.55
N ARG A 91 -17.17 4.01 8.57
CA ARG A 91 -17.98 3.80 9.77
C ARG A 91 -17.24 3.11 10.91
N TRP A 92 -16.32 2.23 10.58
CA TRP A 92 -15.42 1.56 11.55
C TRP A 92 -14.32 2.49 12.05
N GLY A 93 -14.11 3.65 11.42
CA GLY A 93 -13.16 4.66 11.87
C GLY A 93 -11.81 4.63 11.16
N TYR A 94 -11.66 3.92 10.06
CA TYR A 94 -10.42 3.95 9.28
C TYR A 94 -10.13 5.34 8.73
N ASP A 95 -8.85 5.76 8.79
CA ASP A 95 -8.40 7.09 8.35
C ASP A 95 -8.24 7.20 6.83
N GLU A 96 -8.20 6.09 6.12
CA GLU A 96 -7.98 6.01 4.67
C GLU A 96 -8.58 4.71 4.12
N ILE A 97 -9.08 4.77 2.89
CA ILE A 97 -9.44 3.58 2.12
C ILE A 97 -8.46 3.43 0.95
N ASN A 98 -7.81 2.28 0.88
CA ASN A 98 -6.81 1.99 -0.15
C ASN A 98 -7.30 0.90 -1.10
N LEU A 99 -7.29 1.15 -2.41
CA LEU A 99 -7.60 0.13 -3.43
C LEU A 99 -6.35 -0.62 -3.84
N ASN A 100 -6.42 -1.95 -3.84
CA ASN A 100 -5.34 -2.81 -4.32
C ASN A 100 -5.40 -2.98 -5.84
N GLY A 101 -4.42 -2.42 -6.55
CA GLY A 101 -4.15 -2.61 -7.97
C GLY A 101 -2.78 -3.25 -8.23
N GLY A 102 -2.20 -4.01 -7.28
CA GLY A 102 -0.82 -4.49 -7.43
C GLY A 102 -0.54 -5.93 -6.99
N CYS A 103 -1.53 -6.66 -6.49
CA CYS A 103 -1.37 -8.07 -6.09
C CYS A 103 -1.33 -8.99 -7.31
N PRO A 104 -0.25 -9.77 -7.54
CA PRO A 104 -0.12 -10.65 -8.70
C PRO A 104 -0.60 -12.09 -8.44
N SER A 105 -1.26 -12.36 -7.32
CA SER A 105 -1.70 -13.70 -6.93
C SER A 105 -2.74 -14.26 -7.91
N GLU A 106 -2.64 -15.53 -8.28
CA GLU A 106 -3.63 -16.23 -9.13
C GLU A 106 -5.05 -16.15 -8.57
N ARG A 107 -5.20 -16.30 -7.26
CA ARG A 107 -6.49 -16.19 -6.58
C ARG A 107 -7.13 -14.81 -6.79
N VAL A 108 -6.31 -13.75 -6.83
CA VAL A 108 -6.74 -12.38 -7.07
C VAL A 108 -7.07 -12.16 -8.53
N GLN A 109 -6.27 -12.72 -9.45
CA GLN A 109 -6.52 -12.67 -10.90
C GLN A 109 -7.81 -13.39 -11.28
N THR A 110 -8.09 -14.57 -10.69
CA THR A 110 -9.35 -15.30 -10.90
C THR A 110 -10.57 -14.47 -10.50
N GLY A 111 -10.42 -13.60 -9.48
CA GLY A 111 -11.43 -12.61 -9.08
C GLY A 111 -11.43 -11.33 -9.92
N SER A 112 -10.62 -11.24 -10.98
CA SER A 112 -10.50 -10.06 -11.87
C SER A 112 -10.17 -8.76 -11.13
N PHE A 113 -9.26 -8.81 -10.14
CA PHE A 113 -8.78 -7.62 -9.43
C PHE A 113 -7.27 -7.71 -9.11
N GLY A 114 -6.70 -6.73 -8.42
CA GLY A 114 -5.28 -6.65 -8.14
C GLY A 114 -4.46 -6.18 -9.35
N ALA A 115 -3.29 -6.79 -9.60
CA ALA A 115 -2.35 -6.30 -10.61
C ALA A 115 -2.90 -6.34 -12.06
N CYS A 116 -3.79 -7.27 -12.39
CA CYS A 116 -4.41 -7.34 -13.72
C CYS A 116 -5.21 -6.07 -14.05
N LEU A 117 -5.74 -5.36 -13.06
CA LEU A 117 -6.44 -4.09 -13.26
C LEU A 117 -5.55 -2.96 -13.79
N MET A 118 -4.23 -3.10 -13.75
CA MET A 118 -3.35 -2.11 -14.38
C MET A 118 -3.51 -2.05 -15.89
N ALA A 119 -3.99 -3.14 -16.52
CA ALA A 119 -4.35 -3.15 -17.94
C ALA A 119 -5.71 -2.49 -18.23
N GLU A 120 -6.52 -2.26 -17.20
CA GLU A 120 -7.88 -1.73 -17.29
C GLU A 120 -8.05 -0.45 -16.43
N PRO A 121 -7.28 0.63 -16.69
CA PRO A 121 -7.25 1.82 -15.84
C PRO A 121 -8.61 2.50 -15.72
N ALA A 122 -9.50 2.36 -16.70
CA ALA A 122 -10.86 2.89 -16.66
C ALA A 122 -11.69 2.23 -15.54
N ILE A 123 -11.57 0.91 -15.36
CA ILE A 123 -12.26 0.19 -14.26
C ILE A 123 -11.76 0.68 -12.91
N VAL A 124 -10.46 0.90 -12.76
CA VAL A 124 -9.88 1.43 -11.51
C VAL A 124 -10.37 2.86 -11.26
N ALA A 125 -10.47 3.68 -12.30
CA ALA A 125 -11.00 5.04 -12.23
C ALA A 125 -12.47 5.05 -11.76
N ASP A 126 -13.31 4.19 -12.33
CA ASP A 126 -14.72 4.04 -11.93
C ASP A 126 -14.84 3.59 -10.46
N CYS A 127 -14.00 2.64 -10.04
CA CYS A 127 -13.95 2.18 -8.65
C CYS A 127 -13.55 3.33 -7.70
N VAL A 128 -12.50 4.07 -8.03
CA VAL A 128 -12.04 5.22 -7.23
C VAL A 128 -13.11 6.29 -7.13
N GLN A 129 -13.76 6.63 -8.26
CA GLN A 129 -14.83 7.63 -8.27
C GLN A 129 -16.00 7.19 -7.39
N ALA A 130 -16.42 5.92 -7.48
CA ALA A 130 -17.51 5.38 -6.67
C ALA A 130 -17.18 5.38 -5.17
N MET A 131 -15.94 4.98 -4.81
CA MET A 131 -15.48 4.98 -3.43
C MET A 131 -15.41 6.41 -2.88
N ARG A 132 -14.83 7.36 -3.61
CA ARG A 132 -14.73 8.78 -3.21
C ARG A 132 -16.10 9.45 -3.05
N GLY A 133 -17.05 9.11 -3.91
CA GLY A 133 -18.43 9.59 -3.77
C GLY A 133 -19.17 9.00 -2.56
N ALA A 134 -18.60 7.96 -1.95
CA ALA A 134 -19.23 7.22 -0.86
C ALA A 134 -18.71 7.61 0.53
N VAL A 135 -17.49 8.18 0.63
CA VAL A 135 -16.80 8.49 1.90
C VAL A 135 -16.14 9.86 1.88
N SER A 136 -15.86 10.40 3.06
CA SER A 136 -15.11 11.65 3.26
C SER A 136 -13.62 11.45 3.51
N VAL A 137 -13.21 10.24 3.94
CA VAL A 137 -11.81 9.90 4.13
C VAL A 137 -11.09 9.74 2.79
N PRO A 138 -9.75 9.95 2.73
CA PRO A 138 -8.98 9.79 1.49
C PRO A 138 -9.14 8.39 0.87
N VAL A 139 -9.29 8.35 -0.46
CA VAL A 139 -9.23 7.12 -1.25
C VAL A 139 -7.94 7.11 -2.04
N THR A 140 -7.12 6.09 -1.84
CA THR A 140 -5.77 5.94 -2.40
C THR A 140 -5.62 4.65 -3.20
N VAL A 141 -4.62 4.55 -4.07
CA VAL A 141 -4.39 3.35 -4.89
C VAL A 141 -2.98 2.82 -4.69
N LYS A 142 -2.87 1.50 -4.47
CA LYS A 142 -1.56 0.83 -4.43
C LYS A 142 -1.39 -0.07 -5.64
N HIS A 143 -0.36 0.21 -6.46
CA HIS A 143 -0.13 -0.49 -7.72
C HIS A 143 1.36 -0.81 -7.95
N ARG A 144 1.66 -1.42 -9.10
CA ARG A 144 3.01 -1.73 -9.61
C ARG A 144 3.40 -0.74 -10.71
N ILE A 145 4.61 -0.90 -11.29
CA ILE A 145 5.11 -0.04 -12.38
C ILE A 145 4.89 -0.64 -13.77
N GLY A 146 4.47 -1.88 -13.86
CA GLY A 146 4.22 -2.58 -15.12
C GLY A 146 3.56 -3.93 -14.87
N LEU A 147 3.19 -4.61 -15.97
CA LEU A 147 2.46 -5.87 -15.97
C LEU A 147 3.10 -6.81 -16.98
N ASP A 148 3.56 -7.99 -16.54
CA ASP A 148 4.25 -8.98 -17.37
C ASP A 148 5.41 -8.36 -18.19
N HIS A 149 5.29 -8.31 -19.52
CA HIS A 149 6.27 -7.71 -20.44
C HIS A 149 6.00 -6.24 -20.74
N ASP A 150 4.87 -5.70 -20.29
CA ASP A 150 4.53 -4.29 -20.49
C ASP A 150 5.13 -3.45 -19.37
N ASP A 151 6.40 -3.07 -19.58
CA ASP A 151 7.23 -2.31 -18.64
C ASP A 151 7.55 -0.89 -19.15
N ALA A 152 6.94 -0.48 -20.24
CA ALA A 152 7.10 0.86 -20.79
C ALA A 152 6.60 1.91 -19.78
N TYR A 153 7.35 3.01 -19.64
CA TYR A 153 6.94 4.10 -18.75
C TYR A 153 5.55 4.66 -19.07
N SER A 154 5.18 4.71 -20.35
CA SER A 154 3.85 5.14 -20.80
C SER A 154 2.72 4.34 -20.16
N PHE A 155 2.90 3.02 -19.98
CA PHE A 155 1.90 2.15 -19.36
C PHE A 155 1.53 2.63 -17.95
N VAL A 156 2.52 2.80 -17.06
CA VAL A 156 2.25 3.24 -15.68
C VAL A 156 1.87 4.72 -15.61
N ARG A 157 2.43 5.56 -16.49
CA ARG A 157 2.06 6.98 -16.58
C ARG A 157 0.58 7.15 -16.94
N ASP A 158 0.11 6.41 -17.94
CA ASP A 158 -1.26 6.51 -18.45
C ASP A 158 -2.25 5.92 -17.43
N PHE A 159 -1.85 4.84 -16.74
CA PHE A 159 -2.59 4.31 -15.61
C PHE A 159 -2.76 5.37 -14.49
N VAL A 160 -1.67 5.98 -14.03
CA VAL A 160 -1.71 7.02 -12.99
C VAL A 160 -2.53 8.21 -13.46
N GLY A 161 -2.33 8.67 -14.70
CA GLY A 161 -3.08 9.80 -15.28
C GLY A 161 -4.59 9.57 -15.30
N THR A 162 -5.02 8.38 -15.75
CA THR A 162 -6.44 8.01 -15.82
C THR A 162 -7.07 7.95 -14.43
N VAL A 163 -6.40 7.32 -13.48
CA VAL A 163 -6.92 7.16 -12.11
C VAL A 163 -6.87 8.49 -11.32
N ALA A 164 -5.87 9.33 -11.59
CA ALA A 164 -5.80 10.68 -11.02
C ALA A 164 -6.93 11.58 -11.52
N ALA A 165 -7.30 11.47 -12.81
CA ALA A 165 -8.44 12.20 -13.37
C ALA A 165 -9.78 11.83 -12.69
N ALA A 166 -9.90 10.61 -12.15
CA ALA A 166 -11.04 10.20 -11.30
C ALA A 166 -10.94 10.72 -9.85
N GLY A 167 -9.88 11.48 -9.55
CA GLY A 167 -9.66 12.18 -8.30
C GLY A 167 -8.78 11.47 -7.28
N CYS A 168 -8.06 10.40 -7.63
CA CYS A 168 -7.04 9.84 -6.75
C CYS A 168 -5.85 10.79 -6.63
N GLU A 169 -5.50 11.17 -5.41
CA GLU A 169 -4.40 12.11 -5.13
C GLU A 169 -3.15 11.41 -4.59
N VAL A 170 -3.27 10.17 -4.10
CA VAL A 170 -2.19 9.42 -3.47
C VAL A 170 -2.02 8.06 -4.11
N PHE A 171 -0.83 7.79 -4.62
CA PHE A 171 -0.44 6.53 -5.25
C PHE A 171 0.73 5.88 -4.50
N ILE A 172 0.55 4.65 -4.05
CA ILE A 172 1.60 3.84 -3.44
C ILE A 172 2.18 2.90 -4.51
N VAL A 173 3.38 3.20 -4.98
CA VAL A 173 3.97 2.58 -6.16
C VAL A 173 5.02 1.54 -5.77
N HIS A 174 4.71 0.26 -5.94
CA HIS A 174 5.73 -0.78 -5.81
C HIS A 174 6.63 -0.77 -7.06
N ALA A 175 7.89 -0.42 -6.88
CA ALA A 175 8.87 -0.18 -7.94
C ALA A 175 9.33 -1.46 -8.68
N ARG A 176 8.42 -2.42 -8.91
CA ARG A 176 8.65 -3.67 -9.66
C ARG A 176 7.45 -3.94 -10.56
N ASN A 177 7.68 -4.56 -11.71
CA ASN A 177 6.60 -5.13 -12.52
C ASN A 177 5.87 -6.24 -11.73
N ALA A 178 4.58 -6.43 -12.03
CA ALA A 178 3.87 -7.63 -11.67
C ALA A 178 4.01 -8.68 -12.77
N VAL A 179 4.45 -9.88 -12.43
CA VAL A 179 4.48 -11.03 -13.33
C VAL A 179 3.31 -11.93 -12.93
N LEU A 180 2.30 -12.03 -13.79
CA LEU A 180 1.05 -12.70 -13.48
C LEU A 180 1.16 -14.22 -13.53
N LYS A 181 2.05 -14.76 -14.38
CA LYS A 181 2.23 -16.21 -14.55
C LYS A 181 3.67 -16.62 -14.30
N GLY A 182 3.85 -17.74 -13.60
CA GLY A 182 5.17 -18.35 -13.39
C GLY A 182 5.93 -17.85 -12.17
N LEU A 183 5.47 -16.81 -11.47
CA LEU A 183 6.07 -16.34 -10.20
C LEU A 183 5.02 -16.31 -9.09
N SER A 184 5.38 -16.90 -7.94
CA SER A 184 4.59 -16.73 -6.72
C SER A 184 4.55 -15.26 -6.26
N PRO A 185 3.61 -14.86 -5.39
CA PRO A 185 3.57 -13.51 -4.81
C PRO A 185 4.87 -13.13 -4.08
N LYS A 186 5.57 -14.11 -3.47
CA LYS A 186 6.89 -13.89 -2.84
C LYS A 186 7.93 -13.58 -3.90
N GLN A 187 8.05 -14.42 -4.94
CA GLN A 187 8.99 -14.20 -6.04
C GLN A 187 8.74 -12.88 -6.77
N ASN A 188 7.49 -12.47 -6.92
CA ASN A 188 7.11 -11.16 -7.47
C ASN A 188 7.62 -9.97 -6.66
N ARG A 189 8.06 -10.17 -5.41
CA ARG A 189 8.71 -9.14 -4.58
C ARG A 189 10.23 -9.18 -4.64
N GLU A 190 10.81 -10.23 -5.22
CA GLU A 190 12.25 -10.48 -5.20
C GLU A 190 12.85 -10.49 -6.61
N VAL A 191 12.22 -11.20 -7.55
CA VAL A 191 12.78 -11.49 -8.89
C VAL A 191 12.68 -10.30 -9.86
N PRO A 192 11.53 -9.63 -10.09
CA PRO A 192 11.52 -8.48 -10.99
C PRO A 192 12.42 -7.36 -10.44
N PRO A 193 13.22 -6.69 -11.30
CA PRO A 193 14.15 -5.66 -10.83
C PRO A 193 13.41 -4.47 -10.21
N LEU A 194 14.04 -3.84 -9.21
CA LEU A 194 13.61 -2.55 -8.66
C LEU A 194 13.95 -1.45 -9.66
N ARG A 195 12.97 -0.60 -9.98
CA ARG A 195 13.11 0.54 -10.87
C ARG A 195 12.60 1.81 -10.19
N TYR A 196 13.41 2.34 -9.30
CA TYR A 196 13.08 3.58 -8.59
C TYR A 196 13.04 4.79 -9.52
N ASP A 197 13.85 4.79 -10.59
CA ASP A 197 13.85 5.78 -11.66
C ASP A 197 12.46 6.05 -12.23
N VAL A 198 11.65 4.98 -12.41
CA VAL A 198 10.26 5.08 -12.88
C VAL A 198 9.39 5.82 -11.88
N VAL A 199 9.53 5.52 -10.58
CA VAL A 199 8.73 6.16 -9.51
C VAL A 199 9.13 7.63 -9.35
N HIS A 200 10.42 7.94 -9.41
CA HIS A 200 10.91 9.32 -9.40
C HIS A 200 10.40 10.10 -10.63
N ARG A 201 10.38 9.46 -11.80
CA ARG A 201 9.82 10.07 -13.00
C ARG A 201 8.32 10.35 -12.87
N LEU A 202 7.54 9.41 -12.32
CA LEU A 202 6.12 9.64 -12.01
C LEU A 202 5.92 10.85 -11.11
N LYS A 203 6.76 11.00 -10.05
CA LYS A 203 6.67 12.17 -9.17
C LYS A 203 6.97 13.48 -9.88
N ARG A 204 7.92 13.49 -10.83
CA ARG A 204 8.21 14.70 -11.65
C ARG A 204 7.05 15.03 -12.60
N ASP A 205 6.51 14.02 -13.29
CA ASP A 205 5.44 14.21 -14.27
C ASP A 205 4.10 14.56 -13.61
N PHE A 206 3.87 14.07 -12.39
CA PHE A 206 2.68 14.32 -11.57
C PHE A 206 3.03 15.05 -10.26
N SER A 207 3.62 16.24 -10.36
CA SER A 207 4.15 16.97 -9.20
C SER A 207 3.10 17.28 -8.12
N ALA A 208 1.83 17.46 -8.52
CA ALA A 208 0.71 17.72 -7.62
C ALA A 208 0.26 16.46 -6.83
N LEU A 209 0.56 15.26 -7.33
CA LEU A 209 0.17 14.02 -6.67
C LEU A 209 1.16 13.61 -5.58
N THR A 210 0.67 12.94 -4.57
CA THR A 210 1.52 12.23 -3.60
C THR A 210 1.88 10.86 -4.15
N ILE A 211 3.15 10.68 -4.51
CA ILE A 211 3.70 9.41 -4.96
C ILE A 211 4.52 8.81 -3.82
N VAL A 212 4.10 7.65 -3.33
CA VAL A 212 4.74 6.93 -2.24
C VAL A 212 5.57 5.78 -2.80
N LEU A 213 6.88 5.84 -2.66
CA LEU A 213 7.79 4.78 -3.10
C LEU A 213 7.61 3.53 -2.22
N ASN A 214 7.52 2.36 -2.83
CA ASN A 214 7.45 1.07 -2.17
C ASN A 214 8.28 0.02 -2.91
N GLY A 215 8.83 -0.94 -2.18
CA GLY A 215 9.60 -2.08 -2.68
C GLY A 215 11.08 -1.99 -2.36
N GLY A 216 11.63 -3.04 -1.73
CA GLY A 216 13.05 -3.19 -1.44
C GLY A 216 13.65 -2.24 -0.40
N LEU A 217 12.87 -1.40 0.25
CA LEU A 217 13.34 -0.51 1.31
C LEU A 217 13.48 -1.32 2.60
N ALA A 218 14.70 -1.64 2.98
CA ALA A 218 15.03 -2.45 4.15
C ALA A 218 15.49 -1.62 5.35
N ASP A 219 16.02 -0.43 5.10
CA ASP A 219 16.59 0.49 6.08
C ASP A 219 16.44 1.94 5.62
N TRP A 220 16.91 2.88 6.43
CA TRP A 220 16.88 4.30 6.12
C TRP A 220 17.96 4.74 5.13
N ASP A 221 19.05 3.97 5.02
CA ASP A 221 20.20 4.31 4.16
C ASP A 221 19.87 4.07 2.69
N GLY A 222 18.90 3.17 2.39
CA GLY A 222 18.36 2.97 1.04
C GLY A 222 17.39 4.06 0.57
N ILE A 223 17.15 5.09 1.41
CA ILE A 223 16.26 6.22 1.13
C ILE A 223 17.11 7.41 0.71
N GLU A 224 17.68 7.39 -0.48
CA GLU A 224 18.36 8.57 -1.01
C GLU A 224 17.33 9.63 -1.42
N PRO A 225 17.44 10.88 -0.92
CA PRO A 225 16.66 11.97 -1.45
C PRO A 225 17.04 12.19 -2.92
N ASP A 226 16.07 12.33 -3.82
CA ASP A 226 16.34 12.69 -5.21
C ASP A 226 17.02 14.08 -5.22
N PRO A 227 18.30 14.18 -5.62
CA PRO A 227 19.05 15.45 -5.58
C PRO A 227 18.45 16.53 -6.49
N VAL A 228 17.55 16.17 -7.41
CA VAL A 228 16.86 17.11 -8.29
C VAL A 228 15.65 17.72 -7.59
N LEU A 229 14.98 16.99 -6.69
CA LEU A 229 13.81 17.49 -5.95
C LEU A 229 14.21 18.40 -4.77
N ASP A 230 15.43 18.24 -4.24
CA ASP A 230 15.92 19.03 -3.09
C ASP A 230 16.30 20.48 -3.48
N ARG A 231 16.62 20.75 -4.76
CA ARG A 231 17.08 22.06 -5.23
C ARG A 231 16.00 23.14 -5.31
N HIS A 232 14.73 22.78 -5.26
CA HIS A 232 13.61 23.72 -5.46
C HIS A 232 12.81 23.99 -4.20
N GLY A 233 13.24 23.54 -3.02
CA GLY A 233 12.55 23.80 -1.74
C GLY A 233 11.11 23.29 -1.71
N ASP A 234 10.77 22.38 -2.60
CA ASP A 234 9.40 21.90 -2.78
C ASP A 234 9.05 20.93 -1.64
N ARG A 235 8.03 21.28 -0.86
CA ARG A 235 7.56 20.51 0.30
C ARG A 235 6.89 19.17 -0.09
N ASN A 236 6.84 18.84 -1.38
CA ASN A 236 6.30 17.60 -1.91
C ASN A 236 7.37 16.50 -2.00
N ARG A 237 7.81 15.99 -0.86
CA ARG A 237 8.73 14.85 -0.79
C ARG A 237 8.03 13.57 -1.27
N VAL A 238 8.75 12.73 -2.03
CA VAL A 238 8.37 11.33 -2.22
C VAL A 238 8.32 10.70 -0.82
N ALA A 239 7.16 10.25 -0.42
CA ALA A 239 7.02 9.58 0.86
C ALA A 239 7.58 8.16 0.74
N HIS A 240 8.54 7.82 1.57
CA HIS A 240 9.22 6.52 1.58
C HIS A 240 8.52 5.54 2.50
N ARG A 241 8.54 4.28 2.13
CA ARG A 241 7.85 3.21 2.84
C ARG A 241 8.82 2.18 3.38
N LEU A 242 8.74 1.92 4.68
CA LEU A 242 9.36 0.76 5.29
C LEU A 242 8.62 -0.51 4.87
N HIS A 243 9.32 -1.41 4.19
CA HIS A 243 9.00 -2.82 4.21
C HIS A 243 9.54 -3.37 5.54
N ALA A 244 8.71 -4.01 6.34
CA ALA A 244 9.23 -4.92 7.33
C ALA A 244 9.88 -6.07 6.56
N VAL A 245 11.18 -5.95 6.29
CA VAL A 245 11.94 -7.00 5.64
C VAL A 245 12.28 -8.00 6.71
N ARG A 246 11.81 -9.17 6.49
CA ARG A 246 12.25 -10.36 7.14
C ARG A 246 13.57 -10.82 6.54
N ASP A 247 14.62 -10.71 7.28
CA ASP A 247 15.75 -11.62 7.19
C ASP A 247 15.47 -12.80 8.12
N GLU A 248 14.66 -13.76 7.63
CA GLU A 248 14.32 -15.00 8.37
C GLU A 248 15.57 -15.77 8.81
N ARG A 249 16.69 -15.61 8.10
CA ARG A 249 17.94 -16.27 8.43
C ARG A 249 18.62 -15.65 9.65
N ARG A 250 18.56 -14.32 9.82
CA ARG A 250 19.20 -13.66 10.97
C ARG A 250 18.46 -13.89 12.29
N LEU A 251 17.12 -13.78 12.29
CA LEU A 251 16.32 -14.02 13.51
C LEU A 251 16.32 -15.51 13.88
N GLY A 252 16.30 -16.42 12.93
CA GLY A 252 16.41 -17.86 13.18
C GLY A 252 17.77 -18.26 13.74
N HIS A 253 18.86 -17.61 13.33
CA HIS A 253 20.18 -17.85 13.91
C HIS A 253 20.36 -17.26 15.31
N GLN A 254 19.83 -16.06 15.56
CA GLN A 254 19.88 -15.45 16.89
C GLN A 254 19.01 -16.19 17.90
N ALA A 255 17.78 -16.58 17.54
CA ALA A 255 16.90 -17.36 18.42
C ALA A 255 17.46 -18.76 18.71
N ARG A 256 18.11 -19.41 17.73
CA ARG A 256 18.79 -20.70 17.96
C ARG A 256 20.04 -20.57 18.81
N ALA A 257 20.80 -19.48 18.68
CA ALA A 257 21.98 -19.23 19.49
C ALA A 257 21.60 -18.90 20.95
N GLU A 258 20.49 -18.22 21.15
CA GLU A 258 20.00 -17.87 22.49
C GLU A 258 19.35 -19.08 23.19
N ALA A 259 18.59 -19.90 22.47
CA ALA A 259 18.08 -21.18 22.96
C ALA A 259 19.20 -22.17 23.30
N ALA A 260 20.27 -22.21 22.52
CA ALA A 260 21.44 -23.05 22.81
C ALA A 260 22.21 -22.56 24.06
N ARG A 261 22.23 -21.27 24.34
CA ARG A 261 22.83 -20.71 25.56
C ARG A 261 22.00 -21.01 26.82
N LEU A 262 20.67 -21.03 26.71
CA LEU A 262 19.75 -21.36 27.81
C LEU A 262 19.75 -22.86 28.17
N HIS A 263 20.12 -23.76 27.26
CA HIS A 263 20.28 -25.17 27.51
C HIS A 263 21.67 -25.56 28.05
N ALA A 264 22.62 -24.63 28.08
CA ALA A 264 23.99 -24.86 28.57
C ALA A 264 24.24 -24.27 29.99
N LEU A 265 23.20 -23.77 30.68
CA LEU A 265 23.14 -23.38 32.07
C LEU A 265 22.24 -24.34 32.85
#